data_2007b175a3e2d2654071fc1290b1ab28
#
_entry.id   2007b175a3e2d2654071fc1290b1ab28
#
_cell.length_a   1.000
_cell.length_b   1.000
_cell.length_c   1.000
_cell.angle_alpha   90.00
_cell.angle_beta   90.00
_cell.angle_gamma   90.00
#
_symmetry.space_group_name_H-M   'P 1'
#
loop_
_entity.id
_entity.type
_entity.pdbx_description
1 polymer ?
#
loop_
_entity_poly.entity_id
_entity_poly.type
_entity_poly.pdbx_seq_one_letter_code
_entity_poly.pdbx_strand_id
1 'polypeptide(L)'
;FPTRRSSDLLSKSNIKMIQNELKILGVKDLNDGTSTGSNWFASGEIIESYSPVNGKLIGKVKTSTKEDYEKVIATAQEAFKVWRTTPAPVRGEIVRQFGDKLRKYKNDLGKLVSYEMGKSFQEGLGEVQEMIDICDFAVGQSRQLYGYTMPSERTGHRMYAQYHPYGVVGVISAFNFPVAVWSWNAALAWVCGDVVIWKPSEKTPLCSIACQNIMQDVLKETALPEGISRFING
;
A
#
# COMPACT_ATOMS: atom_id res chain seq x y z
N PHE A 1 -15.08 -3.60 -40.85
CA PHE A 1 -13.90 -2.90 -40.26
C PHE A 1 -14.37 -1.54 -39.74
N PRO A 2 -14.21 -1.20 -38.45
CA PRO A 2 -14.53 0.13 -37.96
C PRO A 2 -13.55 1.13 -38.55
N THR A 3 -14.06 2.21 -39.07
CA THR A 3 -13.26 3.30 -39.67
C THR A 3 -12.36 3.92 -38.60
N ARG A 4 -11.18 4.39 -38.98
CA ARG A 4 -10.17 5.03 -38.10
C ARG A 4 -10.74 6.08 -37.12
N ARG A 5 -11.88 6.69 -37.45
CA ARG A 5 -12.58 7.68 -36.58
C ARG A 5 -13.23 7.07 -35.33
N SER A 6 -13.74 5.84 -35.38
CA SER A 6 -14.37 5.21 -34.20
C SER A 6 -13.34 4.72 -33.18
N SER A 7 -12.18 4.24 -33.64
CA SER A 7 -11.07 3.86 -32.76
C SER A 7 -10.47 5.06 -32.02
N ASP A 8 -10.36 6.23 -32.69
CA ASP A 8 -9.84 7.45 -32.08
C ASP A 8 -10.80 8.08 -31.05
N LEU A 9 -12.10 7.94 -31.25
CA LEU A 9 -13.11 8.40 -30.30
C LEU A 9 -13.15 7.54 -29.05
N LEU A 10 -13.05 6.20 -29.20
CA LEU A 10 -12.95 5.27 -28.08
C LEU A 10 -11.63 5.48 -27.30
N SER A 11 -10.53 5.75 -27.99
CA SER A 11 -9.24 6.01 -27.34
C SER A 11 -9.25 7.33 -26.54
N LYS A 12 -9.89 8.39 -27.06
CA LYS A 12 -10.01 9.68 -26.37
C LYS A 12 -10.95 9.63 -25.16
N SER A 13 -12.03 8.84 -25.21
CA SER A 13 -12.93 8.63 -24.07
C SER A 13 -12.25 7.84 -22.95
N ASN A 14 -11.48 6.81 -23.29
CA ASN A 14 -10.75 6.00 -22.32
C ASN A 14 -9.62 6.80 -21.63
N ILE A 15 -8.92 7.69 -22.35
CA ILE A 15 -7.90 8.56 -21.76
C ILE A 15 -8.54 9.56 -20.80
N LYS A 16 -9.70 10.14 -21.14
CA LYS A 16 -10.42 11.02 -20.21
C LYS A 16 -10.86 10.31 -18.94
N MET A 17 -11.25 9.03 -19.03
CA MET A 17 -11.66 8.26 -17.85
C MET A 17 -10.52 8.07 -16.87
N ILE A 18 -9.34 7.58 -17.32
CA ILE A 18 -8.23 7.30 -16.39
C ILE A 18 -7.62 8.58 -15.81
N GLN A 19 -7.62 9.70 -16.52
CA GLN A 19 -7.12 10.97 -15.99
C GLN A 19 -7.92 11.48 -14.78
N ASN A 20 -9.22 11.22 -14.75
CA ASN A 20 -10.05 11.55 -13.61
C ASN A 20 -9.71 10.67 -12.40
N GLU A 21 -9.56 9.37 -12.60
CA GLU A 21 -9.19 8.42 -11.55
C GLU A 21 -7.77 8.71 -11.01
N LEU A 22 -6.81 9.01 -11.88
CA LEU A 22 -5.46 9.43 -11.45
C LEU A 22 -5.52 10.66 -10.55
N LYS A 23 -6.31 11.68 -10.93
CA LYS A 23 -6.50 12.88 -10.13
C LYS A 23 -7.16 12.58 -8.77
N ILE A 24 -8.20 11.76 -8.76
CA ILE A 24 -8.90 11.33 -7.53
C ILE A 24 -7.95 10.59 -6.58
N LEU A 25 -7.08 9.74 -7.13
CA LEU A 25 -6.10 8.96 -6.39
C LEU A 25 -4.81 9.74 -6.06
N GLY A 26 -4.74 11.03 -6.43
CA GLY A 26 -3.57 11.87 -6.17
C GLY A 26 -2.32 11.51 -6.97
N VAL A 27 -2.48 10.76 -8.07
CA VAL A 27 -1.38 10.39 -8.98
C VAL A 27 -1.17 11.53 -9.98
N LYS A 28 0.08 11.98 -10.12
CA LYS A 28 0.50 13.10 -10.96
C LYS A 28 1.13 12.60 -12.27
N ASP A 29 1.40 13.50 -13.22
CA ASP A 29 2.15 13.18 -14.45
C ASP A 29 3.58 12.73 -14.12
N LEU A 30 4.21 13.36 -13.13
CA LEU A 30 5.50 12.97 -12.56
C LEU A 30 5.35 12.83 -11.04
N ASN A 31 5.68 11.65 -10.52
CA ASN A 31 5.59 11.30 -9.12
C ASN A 31 6.97 11.02 -8.54
N ASP A 32 7.16 11.30 -7.26
CA ASP A 32 8.29 10.79 -6.52
C ASP A 32 8.02 9.31 -6.14
N GLY A 33 9.02 8.46 -6.24
CA GLY A 33 8.91 7.03 -5.99
C GLY A 33 9.39 6.60 -4.60
N THR A 34 9.57 7.54 -3.69
CA THR A 34 9.96 7.27 -2.30
C THR A 34 9.05 8.00 -1.35
N SER A 35 8.59 7.33 -0.29
CA SER A 35 7.80 7.97 0.76
C SER A 35 8.19 7.44 2.13
N THR A 36 8.26 8.34 3.12
CA THR A 36 8.40 7.98 4.55
C THR A 36 7.04 7.86 5.25
N GLY A 37 5.97 7.97 4.54
CA GLY A 37 4.58 7.95 5.03
C GLY A 37 3.80 9.11 4.45
N SER A 38 4.00 10.31 4.97
CA SER A 38 3.38 11.54 4.48
C SER A 38 4.30 12.40 3.60
N ASN A 39 5.62 12.20 3.67
CA ASN A 39 6.59 12.95 2.87
C ASN A 39 7.04 12.14 1.66
N TRP A 40 6.97 12.77 0.48
CA TRP A 40 7.41 12.21 -0.78
C TRP A 40 8.69 12.88 -1.26
N PHE A 41 9.61 12.08 -1.78
CA PHE A 41 10.87 12.50 -2.38
C PHE A 41 11.42 11.40 -3.28
N ALA A 42 12.31 11.72 -4.18
CA ALA A 42 13.10 10.75 -4.94
C ALA A 42 14.23 11.45 -5.66
N SER A 43 15.36 10.79 -5.82
CA SER A 43 16.55 11.36 -6.47
C SER A 43 17.12 10.48 -7.59
N GLY A 44 16.47 9.35 -7.90
CA GLY A 44 16.89 8.43 -8.93
C GLY A 44 16.38 8.75 -10.35
N GLU A 45 16.56 7.82 -11.25
CA GLU A 45 16.14 7.93 -12.64
C GLU A 45 14.61 7.93 -12.78
N ILE A 46 14.13 8.44 -13.94
CA ILE A 46 12.70 8.44 -14.24
C ILE A 46 12.36 7.17 -14.99
N ILE A 47 11.38 6.43 -14.49
CA ILE A 47 10.73 5.34 -15.20
C ILE A 47 9.36 5.79 -15.72
N GLU A 48 8.93 5.21 -16.84
CA GLU A 48 7.68 5.53 -17.49
C GLU A 48 6.72 4.34 -17.43
N SER A 49 5.48 4.58 -17.03
CA SER A 49 4.41 3.56 -16.99
C SER A 49 3.54 3.69 -18.23
N TYR A 50 3.44 2.61 -18.99
CA TYR A 50 2.63 2.52 -20.21
C TYR A 50 1.49 1.53 -20.03
N SER A 51 0.30 1.92 -20.50
CA SER A 51 -0.86 1.04 -20.45
C SER A 51 -0.74 -0.11 -21.47
N PRO A 52 -0.86 -1.38 -21.06
CA PRO A 52 -0.94 -2.49 -21.99
C PRO A 52 -2.25 -2.50 -22.81
N VAL A 53 -3.26 -1.74 -22.40
CA VAL A 53 -4.55 -1.63 -23.09
C VAL A 53 -4.42 -0.90 -24.43
N ASN A 54 -3.55 0.12 -24.51
CA ASN A 54 -3.45 0.96 -25.72
C ASN A 54 -2.03 1.47 -26.00
N GLY A 55 -1.01 1.03 -25.24
CA GLY A 55 0.38 1.42 -25.43
C GLY A 55 0.69 2.88 -25.07
N LYS A 56 -0.22 3.60 -24.42
CA LYS A 56 -0.01 5.03 -24.10
C LYS A 56 0.64 5.21 -22.75
N LEU A 57 1.46 6.26 -22.64
CA LEU A 57 2.03 6.71 -21.38
C LEU A 57 0.91 7.10 -20.41
N ILE A 58 0.94 6.55 -19.20
CA ILE A 58 0.01 6.88 -18.11
C ILE A 58 0.61 7.94 -17.20
N GLY A 59 1.87 7.77 -16.82
CA GLY A 59 2.59 8.68 -15.94
C GLY A 59 4.05 8.26 -15.77
N LYS A 60 4.79 9.07 -15.00
CA LYS A 60 6.22 8.89 -14.76
C LYS A 60 6.51 8.85 -13.26
N VAL A 61 7.56 8.13 -12.88
CA VAL A 61 7.98 8.01 -11.49
C VAL A 61 9.50 8.15 -11.40
N LYS A 62 9.98 9.01 -10.49
CA LYS A 62 11.40 9.03 -10.11
C LYS A 62 11.66 7.86 -9.16
N THR A 63 12.69 7.09 -9.43
CA THR A 63 13.08 5.95 -8.60
C THR A 63 13.82 6.39 -7.34
N SER A 64 13.88 5.49 -6.36
CA SER A 64 14.63 5.67 -5.12
C SER A 64 16.12 5.40 -5.36
N THR A 65 17.01 6.19 -4.77
CA THR A 65 18.44 5.89 -4.66
C THR A 65 18.74 5.15 -3.35
N LYS A 66 20.00 4.74 -3.18
CA LYS A 66 20.46 4.14 -1.94
C LYS A 66 20.32 5.13 -0.76
N GLU A 67 20.62 6.40 -0.99
CA GLU A 67 20.51 7.47 0.01
C GLU A 67 19.04 7.71 0.42
N ASP A 68 18.12 7.62 -0.55
CA ASP A 68 16.68 7.69 -0.28
C ASP A 68 16.22 6.48 0.56
N TYR A 69 16.70 5.28 0.22
CA TYR A 69 16.42 4.06 1.00
C TYR A 69 16.90 4.18 2.45
N GLU A 70 18.12 4.67 2.69
CA GLU A 70 18.65 4.82 4.04
C GLU A 70 17.81 5.79 4.89
N LYS A 71 17.30 6.88 4.31
CA LYS A 71 16.34 7.78 4.99
C LYS A 71 15.05 7.07 5.36
N VAL A 72 14.54 6.23 4.46
CA VAL A 72 13.34 5.42 4.70
C VAL A 72 13.57 4.46 5.87
N ILE A 73 14.69 3.75 5.89
CA ILE A 73 15.07 2.83 6.99
C ILE A 73 15.20 3.58 8.33
N ALA A 74 15.92 4.70 8.35
CA ALA A 74 16.10 5.47 9.58
C ALA A 74 14.76 5.92 10.17
N THR A 75 13.87 6.47 9.32
CA THR A 75 12.50 6.84 9.75
C THR A 75 11.71 5.62 10.21
N ALA A 76 11.92 4.41 9.59
CA ALA A 76 11.29 3.16 10.00
C ALA A 76 11.61 2.78 11.43
N GLN A 77 12.89 2.84 11.75
CA GLN A 77 13.39 2.46 13.07
C GLN A 77 12.82 3.37 14.16
N GLU A 78 12.72 4.66 13.90
CA GLU A 78 12.12 5.60 14.86
C GLU A 78 10.61 5.36 15.04
N ALA A 79 9.87 5.18 13.95
CA ALA A 79 8.43 4.88 14.06
C ALA A 79 8.16 3.56 14.79
N PHE A 80 9.00 2.55 14.60
CA PHE A 80 8.86 1.26 15.27
C PHE A 80 8.91 1.38 16.78
N LYS A 81 9.75 2.27 17.34
CA LYS A 81 9.84 2.48 18.79
C LYS A 81 8.50 2.87 19.42
N VAL A 82 7.72 3.66 18.70
CA VAL A 82 6.38 4.10 19.13
C VAL A 82 5.32 3.06 18.78
N TRP A 83 5.34 2.57 17.55
CA TRP A 83 4.29 1.68 17.03
C TRP A 83 4.23 0.34 17.78
N ARG A 84 5.37 -0.25 18.11
CA ARG A 84 5.45 -1.50 18.87
C ARG A 84 4.77 -1.44 20.25
N THR A 85 4.70 -0.26 20.85
CA THR A 85 4.09 -0.05 22.17
C THR A 85 2.64 0.42 22.10
N THR A 86 2.17 0.79 20.91
CA THR A 86 0.77 1.13 20.67
C THR A 86 -0.09 -0.11 20.85
N PRO A 87 -1.19 -0.07 21.65
CA PRO A 87 -2.04 -1.24 21.86
C PRO A 87 -2.59 -1.81 20.56
N ALA A 88 -2.61 -3.15 20.42
CA ALA A 88 -3.04 -3.82 19.19
C ALA A 88 -4.44 -3.39 18.70
N PRO A 89 -5.48 -3.22 19.56
CA PRO A 89 -6.77 -2.71 19.11
C PRO A 89 -6.74 -1.28 18.55
N VAL A 90 -5.82 -0.43 19.03
CA VAL A 90 -5.62 0.92 18.48
C VAL A 90 -4.97 0.82 17.09
N ARG A 91 -3.98 -0.08 16.91
CA ARG A 91 -3.42 -0.36 15.59
C ARG A 91 -4.48 -0.91 14.63
N GLY A 92 -5.37 -1.78 15.13
CA GLY A 92 -6.51 -2.29 14.36
C GLY A 92 -7.45 -1.19 13.88
N GLU A 93 -7.68 -0.16 14.71
CA GLU A 93 -8.52 0.98 14.30
C GLU A 93 -7.93 1.76 13.12
N ILE A 94 -6.61 1.88 13.04
CA ILE A 94 -5.92 2.50 11.89
C ILE A 94 -6.12 1.66 10.62
N VAL A 95 -5.99 0.34 10.73
CA VAL A 95 -6.24 -0.58 9.61
C VAL A 95 -7.71 -0.53 9.18
N ARG A 96 -8.66 -0.40 10.12
CA ARG A 96 -10.07 -0.20 9.79
C ARG A 96 -10.30 1.07 8.97
N GLN A 97 -9.70 2.19 9.37
CA GLN A 97 -9.80 3.45 8.62
C GLN A 97 -9.20 3.33 7.22
N PHE A 98 -8.08 2.62 7.07
CA PHE A 98 -7.53 2.32 5.76
C PHE A 98 -8.52 1.49 4.92
N GLY A 99 -9.14 0.46 5.48
CA GLY A 99 -10.17 -0.33 4.82
C GLY A 99 -11.37 0.51 4.35
N ASP A 100 -11.80 1.49 5.16
CA ASP A 100 -12.88 2.42 4.78
C ASP A 100 -12.48 3.34 3.62
N LYS A 101 -11.25 3.84 3.60
CA LYS A 101 -10.71 4.59 2.45
C LYS A 101 -10.66 3.72 1.19
N LEU A 102 -10.22 2.46 1.31
CA LEU A 102 -10.23 1.52 0.18
C LEU A 102 -11.64 1.29 -0.37
N ARG A 103 -12.65 1.16 0.48
CA ARG A 103 -14.07 1.06 0.05
C ARG A 103 -14.49 2.29 -0.74
N LYS A 104 -14.11 3.49 -0.28
CA LYS A 104 -14.40 4.74 -0.95
C LYS A 104 -13.76 4.82 -2.34
N TYR A 105 -12.51 4.42 -2.47
CA TYR A 105 -11.73 4.53 -3.71
C TYR A 105 -11.73 3.25 -4.55
N LYS A 106 -12.54 2.24 -4.21
CA LYS A 106 -12.52 0.92 -4.85
C LYS A 106 -12.65 0.99 -6.36
N ASN A 107 -13.59 1.78 -6.87
CA ASN A 107 -13.82 1.90 -8.30
C ASN A 107 -12.64 2.57 -9.02
N ASP A 108 -12.10 3.65 -8.45
CA ASP A 108 -11.01 4.41 -9.06
C ASP A 108 -9.72 3.61 -9.06
N LEU A 109 -9.39 2.98 -7.93
CA LEU A 109 -8.21 2.12 -7.82
C LEU A 109 -8.34 0.86 -8.70
N GLY A 110 -9.51 0.22 -8.74
CA GLY A 110 -9.77 -0.94 -9.60
C GLY A 110 -9.62 -0.61 -11.10
N LYS A 111 -10.05 0.57 -11.54
CA LYS A 111 -9.82 1.06 -12.90
C LYS A 111 -8.32 1.29 -13.17
N LEU A 112 -7.59 1.87 -12.23
CA LEU A 112 -6.16 2.08 -12.37
C LEU A 112 -5.42 0.74 -12.49
N VAL A 113 -5.74 -0.26 -11.65
CA VAL A 113 -5.20 -1.62 -11.76
C VAL A 113 -5.45 -2.21 -13.14
N SER A 114 -6.69 -2.10 -13.65
CA SER A 114 -7.03 -2.60 -14.98
C SER A 114 -6.25 -1.89 -16.08
N TYR A 115 -6.06 -0.59 -15.96
CA TYR A 115 -5.44 0.22 -17.01
C TYR A 115 -3.91 0.12 -17.02
N GLU A 116 -3.26 0.03 -15.85
CA GLU A 116 -1.81 -0.06 -15.73
C GLU A 116 -1.31 -1.50 -15.89
N MET A 117 -2.02 -2.49 -15.35
CA MET A 117 -1.62 -3.89 -15.39
C MET A 117 -2.24 -4.68 -16.55
N GLY A 118 -3.39 -4.28 -17.06
CA GLY A 118 -4.10 -4.93 -18.17
C GLY A 118 -5.09 -6.00 -17.75
N LYS A 119 -5.49 -6.08 -16.50
CA LYS A 119 -6.57 -6.94 -15.99
C LYS A 119 -7.94 -6.45 -16.48
N SER A 120 -8.94 -7.35 -16.50
CA SER A 120 -10.32 -6.93 -16.66
C SER A 120 -10.74 -6.01 -15.50
N PHE A 121 -11.75 -5.16 -15.72
CA PHE A 121 -12.21 -4.26 -14.65
C PHE A 121 -12.74 -5.02 -13.44
N GLN A 122 -13.38 -6.16 -13.64
CA GLN A 122 -13.87 -7.01 -12.55
C GLN A 122 -12.72 -7.59 -11.72
N GLU A 123 -11.64 -8.02 -12.35
CA GLU A 123 -10.43 -8.46 -11.64
C GLU A 123 -9.77 -7.32 -10.88
N GLY A 124 -9.71 -6.11 -11.47
CA GLY A 124 -9.22 -4.92 -10.78
C GLY A 124 -10.04 -4.57 -9.53
N LEU A 125 -11.37 -4.65 -9.63
CA LEU A 125 -12.27 -4.48 -8.49
C LEU A 125 -12.11 -5.59 -7.44
N GLY A 126 -11.92 -6.84 -7.90
CA GLY A 126 -11.67 -8.01 -7.05
C GLY A 126 -10.39 -7.83 -6.23
N GLU A 127 -9.32 -7.36 -6.87
CA GLU A 127 -8.06 -7.12 -6.20
C GLU A 127 -8.16 -6.07 -5.09
N VAL A 128 -8.90 -4.98 -5.32
CA VAL A 128 -9.17 -3.99 -4.27
C VAL A 128 -10.09 -4.56 -3.20
N GLN A 129 -11.03 -5.47 -3.54
CA GLN A 129 -11.83 -6.16 -2.55
C GLN A 129 -10.98 -7.00 -1.61
N GLU A 130 -9.99 -7.72 -2.13
CA GLU A 130 -9.05 -8.48 -1.29
C GLU A 130 -8.29 -7.60 -0.31
N MET A 131 -7.92 -6.37 -0.71
CA MET A 131 -7.34 -5.39 0.22
C MET A 131 -8.29 -5.04 1.37
N ILE A 132 -9.58 -4.87 1.05
CA ILE A 132 -10.62 -4.56 2.05
C ILE A 132 -10.81 -5.74 2.99
N ASP A 133 -10.92 -6.94 2.45
CA ASP A 133 -11.17 -8.16 3.21
C ASP A 133 -10.03 -8.46 4.20
N ILE A 134 -8.78 -8.27 3.77
CA ILE A 134 -7.64 -8.46 4.68
C ILE A 134 -7.59 -7.39 5.77
N CYS A 135 -8.02 -6.15 5.49
CA CYS A 135 -8.15 -5.12 6.52
C CYS A 135 -9.18 -5.55 7.58
N ASP A 136 -10.36 -6.02 7.16
CA ASP A 136 -11.39 -6.50 8.08
C ASP A 136 -10.89 -7.68 8.93
N PHE A 137 -10.20 -8.64 8.31
CA PHE A 137 -9.57 -9.76 9.02
C PHE A 137 -8.53 -9.27 10.03
N ALA A 138 -7.63 -8.38 9.64
CA ALA A 138 -6.59 -7.83 10.50
C ALA A 138 -7.17 -7.07 11.70
N VAL A 139 -8.26 -6.32 11.50
CA VAL A 139 -9.00 -5.66 12.60
C VAL A 139 -9.49 -6.67 13.62
N GLY A 140 -10.06 -7.78 13.18
CA GLY A 140 -10.45 -8.89 14.06
C GLY A 140 -9.26 -9.47 14.82
N GLN A 141 -8.16 -9.73 14.12
CA GLN A 141 -6.93 -10.26 14.70
C GLN A 141 -6.29 -9.33 15.73
N SER A 142 -6.44 -8.02 15.61
CA SER A 142 -5.89 -7.05 16.56
C SER A 142 -6.37 -7.28 18.01
N ARG A 143 -7.47 -7.98 18.20
CA ARG A 143 -8.03 -8.37 19.50
C ARG A 143 -7.80 -9.83 19.86
N GLN A 144 -7.10 -10.60 19.02
CA GLN A 144 -6.91 -12.04 19.15
C GLN A 144 -5.42 -12.45 19.11
N LEU A 145 -4.52 -11.51 19.40
CA LEU A 145 -3.08 -11.79 19.49
C LEU A 145 -2.75 -12.42 20.83
N TYR A 146 -3.31 -13.62 21.08
CA TYR A 146 -3.14 -14.36 22.31
C TYR A 146 -1.80 -15.10 22.34
N GLY A 147 -1.33 -15.38 23.57
CA GLY A 147 -0.36 -16.42 23.84
C GLY A 147 -0.94 -17.49 24.75
N TYR A 148 -0.28 -18.63 24.86
CA TYR A 148 -0.67 -19.69 25.79
C TYR A 148 -0.27 -19.33 27.22
N THR A 149 -1.13 -19.66 28.19
CA THR A 149 -0.77 -19.72 29.61
C THR A 149 -0.59 -21.18 29.98
N MET A 150 0.55 -21.52 30.55
CA MET A 150 0.94 -22.90 30.86
C MET A 150 1.22 -23.08 32.36
N PRO A 151 0.90 -24.23 32.97
CA PRO A 151 1.32 -24.55 34.35
C PRO A 151 2.85 -24.70 34.37
N SER A 152 3.44 -24.37 35.53
CA SER A 152 4.86 -24.56 35.79
C SER A 152 5.07 -25.74 36.77
N GLU A 153 6.11 -26.54 36.58
CA GLU A 153 6.57 -27.53 37.52
C GLU A 153 7.19 -26.92 38.79
N ARG A 154 7.53 -25.61 38.71
CA ARG A 154 8.23 -24.89 39.78
C ARG A 154 7.27 -24.09 40.64
N THR A 155 7.36 -24.24 41.96
CA THR A 155 6.59 -23.47 42.93
C THR A 155 6.85 -21.95 42.74
N GLY A 156 5.78 -21.15 42.73
CA GLY A 156 5.88 -19.71 42.60
C GLY A 156 6.24 -19.21 41.21
N HIS A 157 6.24 -20.07 40.17
CA HIS A 157 6.51 -19.70 38.77
C HIS A 157 5.23 -19.71 37.94
N ARG A 158 5.14 -18.75 37.04
CA ARG A 158 4.09 -18.63 36.00
C ARG A 158 4.75 -18.67 34.63
N MET A 159 4.19 -19.47 33.72
CA MET A 159 4.64 -19.53 32.32
C MET A 159 3.56 -19.06 31.37
N TYR A 160 3.95 -18.26 30.39
CA TYR A 160 3.07 -17.85 29.31
C TYR A 160 3.88 -17.56 28.04
N ALA A 161 3.25 -17.71 26.88
CA ALA A 161 3.78 -17.29 25.60
C ALA A 161 3.29 -15.85 25.31
N GLN A 162 4.18 -15.04 24.78
CA GLN A 162 3.86 -13.69 24.31
C GLN A 162 4.52 -13.45 22.97
N TYR A 163 3.73 -12.97 22.00
CA TYR A 163 4.25 -12.60 20.69
C TYR A 163 4.65 -11.12 20.69
N HIS A 164 5.83 -10.85 20.11
CA HIS A 164 6.37 -9.51 19.97
C HIS A 164 6.50 -9.17 18.48
N PRO A 165 6.38 -7.88 18.09
CA PRO A 165 6.62 -7.46 16.72
C PRO A 165 8.07 -7.75 16.29
N TYR A 166 8.24 -8.06 15.00
CA TYR A 166 9.56 -8.30 14.41
C TYR A 166 10.36 -7.01 14.23
N GLY A 167 9.70 -5.91 13.88
CA GLY A 167 10.37 -4.64 13.64
C GLY A 167 10.00 -3.96 12.34
N VAL A 168 11.00 -3.75 11.49
CA VAL A 168 10.82 -3.21 10.14
C VAL A 168 10.65 -4.36 9.16
N VAL A 169 9.48 -4.47 8.55
CA VAL A 169 9.11 -5.52 7.61
C VAL A 169 9.18 -4.99 6.18
N GLY A 170 10.00 -5.63 5.33
CA GLY A 170 10.02 -5.39 3.89
C GLY A 170 8.97 -6.22 3.17
N VAL A 171 8.11 -5.58 2.38
CA VAL A 171 7.17 -6.26 1.48
C VAL A 171 7.60 -6.02 0.05
N ILE A 172 7.96 -7.08 -0.67
CA ILE A 172 8.31 -7.03 -2.09
C ILE A 172 7.20 -7.71 -2.87
N SER A 173 6.52 -6.95 -3.75
CA SER A 173 5.39 -7.46 -4.52
C SER A 173 5.63 -7.39 -6.03
N ALA A 174 4.97 -8.30 -6.76
CA ALA A 174 5.09 -8.41 -8.20
C ALA A 174 4.00 -7.59 -8.92
N PHE A 175 4.19 -7.34 -10.21
CA PHE A 175 3.31 -6.52 -11.05
C PHE A 175 1.92 -7.14 -11.29
N ASN A 176 1.82 -8.47 -11.26
CA ASN A 176 0.58 -9.17 -11.59
C ASN A 176 -0.54 -9.04 -10.54
N PHE A 177 -0.17 -8.65 -9.31
CA PHE A 177 -1.09 -8.23 -8.24
C PHE A 177 -0.55 -6.93 -7.62
N PRO A 178 -0.71 -5.80 -8.31
CA PRO A 178 -0.02 -4.56 -7.96
C PRO A 178 -0.45 -3.96 -6.62
N VAL A 179 -1.59 -4.35 -6.06
CA VAL A 179 -2.11 -3.76 -4.83
C VAL A 179 -2.46 -4.77 -3.74
N ALA A 180 -3.07 -5.93 -4.06
CA ALA A 180 -3.59 -6.87 -3.07
C ALA A 180 -2.48 -7.51 -2.22
N VAL A 181 -1.43 -8.05 -2.83
CA VAL A 181 -0.37 -8.79 -2.13
C VAL A 181 0.35 -7.94 -1.09
N TRP A 182 0.57 -6.66 -1.39
CA TRP A 182 1.10 -5.73 -0.40
C TRP A 182 0.17 -5.62 0.81
N SER A 183 -1.12 -5.41 0.58
CA SER A 183 -2.08 -5.21 1.67
C SER A 183 -2.23 -6.43 2.57
N TRP A 184 -2.14 -7.66 2.01
CA TRP A 184 -2.19 -8.89 2.81
C TRP A 184 -1.07 -8.93 3.85
N ASN A 185 0.13 -8.52 3.45
CA ASN A 185 1.27 -8.49 4.34
C ASN A 185 1.24 -7.26 5.27
N ALA A 186 0.94 -6.09 4.72
CA ALA A 186 1.01 -4.83 5.46
C ALA A 186 -0.05 -4.74 6.56
N ALA A 187 -1.31 -5.10 6.28
CA ALA A 187 -2.38 -5.02 7.27
C ALA A 187 -2.11 -5.91 8.49
N LEU A 188 -1.60 -7.13 8.26
CA LEU A 188 -1.23 -8.05 9.34
C LEU A 188 0.00 -7.54 10.11
N ALA A 189 1.05 -7.08 9.40
CA ALA A 189 2.24 -6.53 10.04
C ALA A 189 1.89 -5.33 10.93
N TRP A 190 1.06 -4.40 10.44
CA TRP A 190 0.66 -3.23 11.22
C TRP A 190 -0.07 -3.60 12.51
N VAL A 191 -1.03 -4.54 12.50
CA VAL A 191 -1.73 -4.95 13.72
C VAL A 191 -0.84 -5.73 14.68
N CYS A 192 0.17 -6.44 14.17
CA CYS A 192 1.19 -7.09 14.99
C CYS A 192 2.17 -6.09 15.65
N GLY A 193 2.22 -4.86 15.17
CA GLY A 193 3.08 -3.79 15.73
C GLY A 193 4.36 -3.57 14.94
N ASP A 194 4.44 -4.13 13.74
CA ASP A 194 5.53 -3.92 12.81
C ASP A 194 5.29 -2.67 11.96
N VAL A 195 6.34 -2.07 11.44
CA VAL A 195 6.29 -1.02 10.44
C VAL A 195 6.69 -1.58 9.09
N VAL A 196 6.06 -1.10 8.01
CA VAL A 196 6.18 -1.71 6.70
C VAL A 196 6.90 -0.79 5.72
N ILE A 197 7.84 -1.36 4.97
CA ILE A 197 8.44 -0.75 3.78
C ILE A 197 8.02 -1.57 2.57
N TRP A 198 7.33 -0.95 1.64
CA TRP A 198 6.88 -1.59 0.42
C TRP A 198 7.80 -1.29 -0.76
N LYS A 199 8.30 -2.33 -1.41
CA LYS A 199 8.96 -2.28 -2.72
C LYS A 199 8.05 -2.96 -3.75
N PRO A 200 7.24 -2.21 -4.52
CA PRO A 200 6.43 -2.76 -5.60
C PRO A 200 7.28 -3.09 -6.84
N SER A 201 6.63 -3.65 -7.86
CA SER A 201 7.26 -3.78 -9.17
C SER A 201 7.33 -2.45 -9.90
N GLU A 202 8.43 -2.23 -10.58
CA GLU A 202 8.68 -1.10 -11.47
C GLU A 202 7.73 -1.05 -12.69
N LYS A 203 7.02 -2.16 -12.96
CA LYS A 203 6.07 -2.27 -14.09
C LYS A 203 4.69 -1.67 -13.79
N THR A 204 4.33 -1.52 -12.51
CA THR A 204 3.03 -1.00 -12.08
C THR A 204 3.19 0.01 -10.94
N PRO A 205 4.00 1.06 -11.15
CA PRO A 205 4.36 1.97 -10.06
C PRO A 205 3.22 2.92 -9.66
N LEU A 206 2.28 3.23 -10.56
CA LEU A 206 1.22 4.19 -10.27
C LEU A 206 0.13 3.60 -9.37
N CYS A 207 -0.17 2.31 -9.50
CA CYS A 207 -1.06 1.59 -8.59
C CYS A 207 -0.55 1.67 -7.14
N SER A 208 0.74 1.47 -6.95
CA SER A 208 1.35 1.51 -5.63
C SER A 208 1.43 2.93 -5.04
N ILE A 209 1.70 3.94 -5.87
CA ILE A 209 1.63 5.36 -5.45
C ILE A 209 0.22 5.71 -5.01
N ALA A 210 -0.82 5.27 -5.75
CA ALA A 210 -2.20 5.48 -5.38
C ALA A 210 -2.54 4.86 -4.00
N CYS A 211 -2.10 3.63 -3.75
CA CYS A 211 -2.27 2.98 -2.46
C CYS A 211 -1.58 3.74 -1.31
N GLN A 212 -0.34 4.20 -1.54
CA GLN A 212 0.39 4.97 -0.53
C GLN A 212 -0.25 6.35 -0.29
N ASN A 213 -0.82 7.01 -1.31
CA ASN A 213 -1.59 8.24 -1.14
C ASN A 213 -2.84 8.01 -0.27
N ILE A 214 -3.57 6.90 -0.48
CA ILE A 214 -4.73 6.54 0.35
C ILE A 214 -4.30 6.30 1.81
N MET A 215 -3.18 5.61 2.03
CA MET A 215 -2.65 5.40 3.37
C MET A 215 -2.15 6.70 4.01
N GLN A 216 -1.54 7.60 3.24
CA GLN A 216 -1.11 8.92 3.70
C GLN A 216 -2.26 9.74 4.28
N ASP A 217 -3.44 9.67 3.66
CA ASP A 217 -4.63 10.35 4.18
C ASP A 217 -5.02 9.84 5.57
N VAL A 218 -4.93 8.52 5.80
CA VAL A 218 -5.17 7.92 7.13
C VAL A 218 -4.13 8.39 8.14
N LEU A 219 -2.85 8.39 7.76
CA LEU A 219 -1.77 8.83 8.65
C LEU A 219 -1.93 10.29 9.07
N LYS A 220 -2.33 11.18 8.16
CA LYS A 220 -2.59 12.60 8.46
C LYS A 220 -3.79 12.81 9.37
N GLU A 221 -4.88 12.08 9.13
CA GLU A 221 -6.13 12.20 9.91
C GLU A 221 -5.95 11.68 11.36
N THR A 222 -5.01 10.76 11.57
CA THR A 222 -4.82 10.09 12.86
C THR A 222 -3.64 10.63 13.68
N ALA A 223 -2.90 11.60 13.17
CA ALA A 223 -1.69 12.17 13.79
C ALA A 223 -0.65 11.09 14.22
N LEU A 224 -0.53 10.03 13.45
CA LEU A 224 0.40 8.94 13.71
C LEU A 224 1.84 9.36 13.39
N PRO A 225 2.83 8.68 14.00
CA PRO A 225 4.23 8.97 13.68
C PRO A 225 4.52 8.70 12.21
N GLU A 226 5.33 9.58 11.62
CA GLU A 226 5.86 9.38 10.28
C GLU A 226 6.57 8.03 10.21
N GLY A 227 6.21 7.23 9.21
CA GLY A 227 6.99 6.04 8.97
C GLY A 227 6.39 4.71 9.38
N ILE A 228 5.09 4.61 9.62
CA ILE A 228 4.41 3.32 9.83
C ILE A 228 4.24 2.58 8.50
N SER A 229 3.88 3.27 7.44
CA SER A 229 3.80 2.76 6.07
C SER A 229 4.73 3.56 5.17
N ARG A 230 5.63 2.88 4.46
CA ARG A 230 6.64 3.48 3.60
C ARG A 230 6.70 2.81 2.26
N PHE A 231 7.31 3.51 1.33
CA PHE A 231 7.34 3.13 -0.05
C PHE A 231 8.67 3.47 -0.70
N ILE A 232 9.21 2.53 -1.46
CA ILE A 232 10.38 2.71 -2.31
C ILE A 232 10.12 2.10 -3.68
N ASN A 233 10.43 2.81 -4.75
CA ASN A 233 10.30 2.35 -6.11
C ASN A 233 11.65 2.42 -6.83
N GLY A 234 12.09 1.28 -7.35
CA GLY A 234 13.37 1.14 -8.02
C GLY A 234 13.70 -0.29 -8.37
#